data_c56b9463206de53bfaca24f2b4d0a1bb
#
_entry.id   c56b9463206de53bfaca24f2b4d0a1bb
#
_cell.length_a   1.000
_cell.length_b   1.000
_cell.length_c   1.000
_cell.angle_alpha   90.00
_cell.angle_beta   90.00
_cell.angle_gamma   90.00
#
_symmetry.space_group_name_H-M   'P 1'
#
loop_
_entity.id
_entity.type
_entity.pdbx_description
1 polymer ?
#
loop_
_entity_poly.entity_id
_entity_poly.type
_entity_poly.pdbx_seq_one_letter_code
_entity_poly.pdbx_strand_id
1 'polypeptide(L)'
;MEAIAKARYVRISPRKTRQVVDLVRGRDVNEAYAILKATPRRASRLVEKTLRSAVANALNREEAEDLDVDNLSIVRATVDEGPMLKRFRPRAMGRASRIRHRTSHITIVVGTS
;
A
#
# COMPACT_ATOMS: atom_id res chain seq x y z
N MET A 1 -3.10 -16.95 -12.18
CA MET A 1 -4.12 -15.92 -11.93
C MET A 1 -3.50 -14.82 -11.07
N GLU A 2 -3.74 -13.58 -11.41
CA GLU A 2 -3.28 -12.42 -10.65
C GLU A 2 -4.44 -11.46 -10.40
N ALA A 3 -4.43 -10.79 -9.29
CA ALA A 3 -5.39 -9.75 -8.95
C ALA A 3 -4.66 -8.54 -8.40
N ILE A 4 -5.14 -7.37 -8.74
CA ILE A 4 -4.49 -6.09 -8.43
C ILE A 4 -5.39 -5.23 -7.55
N ALA A 5 -4.78 -4.49 -6.66
CA ALA A 5 -5.45 -3.41 -5.94
C ALA A 5 -4.53 -2.19 -5.87
N LYS A 6 -5.13 -1.03 -5.95
CA LYS A 6 -4.42 0.25 -5.87
C LYS A 6 -5.05 1.15 -4.83
N ALA A 7 -4.23 1.74 -3.98
CA ALA A 7 -4.65 2.83 -3.10
C ALA A 7 -4.01 4.11 -3.65
N ARG A 8 -4.83 5.02 -4.15
CA ARG A 8 -4.37 6.26 -4.79
C ARG A 8 -4.50 7.44 -3.84
N TYR A 9 -3.59 8.42 -4.00
CA TYR A 9 -3.61 9.68 -3.26
C TYR A 9 -3.60 9.50 -1.75
N VAL A 10 -2.88 8.49 -1.28
CA VAL A 10 -2.74 8.27 0.16
C VAL A 10 -1.79 9.30 0.73
N ARG A 11 -2.21 10.00 1.79
CA ARG A 11 -1.40 11.04 2.43
C ARG A 11 -0.32 10.43 3.31
N ILE A 12 0.72 9.95 2.67
CA ILE A 12 1.89 9.39 3.34
C ILE A 12 3.10 9.54 2.44
N SER A 13 4.27 9.67 3.03
CA SER A 13 5.51 9.77 2.28
C SER A 13 5.79 8.47 1.52
N PRO A 14 6.09 8.54 0.20
CA PRO A 14 6.47 7.35 -0.57
C PRO A 14 7.65 6.60 0.02
N ARG A 15 8.64 7.33 0.53
CA ARG A 15 9.84 6.73 1.13
C ARG A 15 9.49 5.84 2.32
N LYS A 16 8.64 6.34 3.24
CA LYS A 16 8.21 5.59 4.43
C LYS A 16 7.37 4.39 4.05
N THR A 17 6.51 4.56 3.05
CA THR A 17 5.66 3.48 2.56
C THR A 17 6.47 2.39 1.89
N ARG A 18 7.50 2.75 1.11
CA ARG A 18 8.40 1.77 0.47
C ARG A 18 9.12 0.91 1.49
N GLN A 19 9.51 1.48 2.63
CA GLN A 19 10.16 0.72 3.69
C GLN A 19 9.26 -0.42 4.19
N VAL A 20 7.97 -0.18 4.30
CA VAL A 20 7.00 -1.19 4.73
C VAL A 20 6.73 -2.19 3.61
N VAL A 21 6.55 -1.72 2.38
CA VAL A 21 6.29 -2.58 1.22
C VAL A 21 7.46 -3.55 0.99
N ASP A 22 8.68 -3.09 1.19
CA ASP A 22 9.86 -3.95 1.01
C ASP A 22 9.88 -5.14 1.98
N LEU A 23 9.23 -5.02 3.14
CA LEU A 23 9.15 -6.10 4.11
C LEU A 23 8.24 -7.25 3.65
N VAL A 24 7.28 -6.97 2.79
CA VAL A 24 6.26 -7.95 2.39
C VAL A 24 6.38 -8.37 0.93
N ARG A 25 7.22 -7.71 0.15
CA ARG A 25 7.38 -8.05 -1.27
C ARG A 25 7.87 -9.49 -1.44
N GLY A 26 7.17 -10.26 -2.25
CA GLY A 26 7.51 -11.65 -2.52
C GLY A 26 7.08 -12.64 -1.44
N ARG A 27 6.38 -12.18 -0.41
CA ARG A 27 5.91 -13.03 0.70
C ARG A 27 4.54 -13.61 0.41
N ASP A 28 4.25 -14.75 1.07
CA ASP A 28 2.87 -15.26 1.12
C ASP A 28 1.96 -14.22 1.74
N VAL A 29 0.69 -14.23 1.33
CA VAL A 29 -0.31 -13.29 1.86
C VAL A 29 -0.43 -13.43 3.38
N ASN A 30 -0.51 -14.64 3.90
CA ASN A 30 -0.63 -14.86 5.35
C ASN A 30 0.61 -14.36 6.12
N GLU A 31 1.79 -14.62 5.58
CA GLU A 31 3.05 -14.14 6.16
C GLU A 31 3.11 -12.61 6.12
N ALA A 32 2.67 -12.02 5.00
CA ALA A 32 2.63 -10.57 4.85
C ALA A 32 1.70 -9.91 5.88
N TYR A 33 0.53 -10.48 6.13
CA TYR A 33 -0.38 -9.96 7.15
C TYR A 33 0.27 -9.99 8.54
N ALA A 34 0.96 -11.07 8.87
CA ALA A 34 1.64 -11.18 10.15
C ALA A 34 2.74 -10.11 10.30
N ILE A 35 3.51 -9.89 9.25
CA ILE A 35 4.58 -8.87 9.25
C ILE A 35 3.97 -7.48 9.41
N LEU A 36 2.89 -7.17 8.68
CA LEU A 36 2.25 -5.85 8.73
C LEU A 36 1.64 -5.58 10.11
N LYS A 37 1.04 -6.59 10.74
CA LYS A 37 0.49 -6.43 12.08
C LYS A 37 1.58 -6.21 13.13
N ALA A 38 2.74 -6.82 12.94
CA ALA A 38 3.86 -6.68 13.86
C ALA A 38 4.65 -5.38 13.65
N THR A 39 4.42 -4.66 12.56
CA THR A 39 5.16 -3.43 12.23
C THR A 39 4.34 -2.22 12.67
N PRO A 40 4.74 -1.52 13.75
CA PRO A 40 3.94 -0.42 14.32
C PRO A 40 4.16 0.88 13.57
N ARG A 41 3.75 0.95 12.31
CA ARG A 41 3.86 2.14 11.46
C ARG A 41 2.52 2.44 10.81
N ARG A 42 2.26 3.73 10.59
CA ARG A 42 1.04 4.17 9.89
C ARG A 42 0.94 3.54 8.49
N ALA A 43 2.06 3.47 7.79
CA ALA A 43 2.11 2.89 6.45
C ALA A 43 1.67 1.42 6.46
N SER A 44 1.93 0.68 7.53
CA SER A 44 1.57 -0.73 7.63
C SER A 44 0.07 -0.96 7.51
N ARG A 45 -0.75 -0.09 8.12
CA ARG A 45 -2.21 -0.19 8.02
C ARG A 45 -2.70 0.06 6.60
N LEU A 46 -2.09 1.03 5.92
CA LEU A 46 -2.46 1.39 4.55
C LEU A 46 -2.07 0.27 3.57
N VAL A 47 -0.89 -0.30 3.75
CA VAL A 47 -0.43 -1.44 2.93
C VAL A 47 -1.30 -2.66 3.20
N GLU A 48 -1.63 -2.95 4.46
CA GLU A 48 -2.51 -4.06 4.83
C GLU A 48 -3.89 -3.91 4.19
N LYS A 49 -4.45 -2.72 4.24
CA LYS A 49 -5.76 -2.43 3.62
C LYS A 49 -5.72 -2.69 2.12
N THR A 50 -4.66 -2.25 1.45
CA THR A 50 -4.49 -2.47 0.01
C THR A 50 -4.33 -3.96 -0.29
N LEU A 51 -3.58 -4.67 0.53
CA LEU A 51 -3.40 -6.12 0.40
C LEU A 51 -4.73 -6.86 0.56
N ARG A 52 -5.53 -6.51 1.54
CA ARG A 52 -6.87 -7.10 1.73
C ARG A 52 -7.74 -6.88 0.51
N SER A 53 -7.68 -5.69 -0.07
CA SER A 53 -8.41 -5.38 -1.30
C SER A 53 -7.96 -6.26 -2.46
N ALA A 54 -6.66 -6.46 -2.62
CA ALA A 54 -6.13 -7.33 -3.67
C ALA A 54 -6.57 -8.78 -3.49
N VAL A 55 -6.55 -9.28 -2.25
CA VAL A 55 -7.01 -10.65 -1.94
C VAL A 55 -8.50 -10.78 -2.21
N ALA A 56 -9.31 -9.79 -1.81
CA ALA A 56 -10.75 -9.80 -2.08
C ALA A 56 -11.01 -9.82 -3.59
N ASN A 57 -10.27 -9.04 -4.37
CA ASN A 57 -10.39 -9.02 -5.82
C ASN A 57 -10.05 -10.39 -6.41
N ALA A 58 -9.05 -11.07 -5.89
CA ALA A 58 -8.68 -12.42 -6.31
C ALA A 58 -9.80 -13.42 -6.04
N LEU A 59 -10.40 -13.35 -4.85
CA LEU A 59 -11.47 -14.26 -4.45
C LEU A 59 -12.77 -14.01 -5.22
N ASN A 60 -12.99 -12.80 -5.72
CA ASN A 60 -14.19 -12.45 -6.48
C ASN A 60 -14.08 -12.73 -7.97
N ARG A 61 -12.95 -13.23 -8.45
CA ARG A 61 -12.84 -13.60 -9.87
C ARG A 61 -13.59 -14.89 -10.16
N GLU A 62 -14.15 -14.98 -11.37
CA GLU A 62 -14.87 -16.18 -11.81
C GLU A 62 -13.97 -17.43 -11.79
N GLU A 63 -12.70 -17.24 -11.98
CA GLU A 63 -11.68 -18.30 -12.01
C GLU A 63 -11.30 -18.81 -10.62
N ALA A 64 -11.91 -18.25 -9.57
CA ALA A 64 -11.45 -18.44 -8.19
C ALA A 64 -12.20 -19.51 -7.41
N GLU A 65 -13.03 -20.35 -8.05
CA GLU A 65 -13.83 -21.36 -7.35
C GLU A 65 -13.01 -22.25 -6.43
N ASP A 66 -11.82 -22.64 -6.87
CA ASP A 66 -10.92 -23.50 -6.10
C ASP A 66 -9.74 -22.75 -5.51
N LEU A 67 -9.84 -21.42 -5.44
CA LEU A 67 -8.73 -20.60 -4.95
C LEU A 67 -8.59 -20.72 -3.44
N ASP A 68 -7.40 -21.13 -3.01
CA ASP A 68 -7.02 -21.15 -1.62
C ASP A 68 -6.14 -19.93 -1.34
N VAL A 69 -6.54 -19.11 -0.36
CA VAL A 69 -5.78 -17.92 0.06
C VAL A 69 -4.35 -18.30 0.47
N ASP A 70 -4.16 -19.49 1.03
CA ASP A 70 -2.85 -19.96 1.44
C ASP A 70 -1.88 -20.14 0.27
N ASN A 71 -2.39 -20.21 -0.95
CA ASN A 71 -1.60 -20.31 -2.18
C ASN A 71 -1.33 -18.95 -2.84
N LEU A 72 -1.85 -17.87 -2.27
CA LEU A 72 -1.60 -16.53 -2.77
C LEU A 72 -0.31 -15.95 -2.21
N SER A 73 0.44 -15.30 -3.08
CA SER A 73 1.63 -14.56 -2.67
C SER A 73 1.61 -13.16 -3.31
N ILE A 74 2.40 -12.27 -2.77
CA ILE A 74 2.55 -10.92 -3.31
C ILE A 74 3.54 -11.00 -4.47
N VAL A 75 3.02 -10.94 -5.70
CA VAL A 75 3.81 -11.04 -6.92
C VAL A 75 4.52 -9.71 -7.21
N ARG A 76 3.85 -8.62 -6.98
CA ARG A 76 4.38 -7.28 -7.21
C ARG A 76 3.80 -6.32 -6.18
N ALA A 77 4.63 -5.43 -5.69
CA ALA A 77 4.21 -4.35 -4.82
C ALA A 77 5.06 -3.12 -5.12
N THR A 78 4.41 -2.02 -5.46
CA THR A 78 5.08 -0.78 -5.82
C THR A 78 4.45 0.40 -5.09
N VAL A 79 5.26 1.43 -4.88
CA VAL A 79 4.82 2.70 -4.32
C VAL A 79 5.31 3.80 -5.26
N ASP A 80 4.37 4.50 -5.88
CA ASP A 80 4.66 5.61 -6.77
C ASP A 80 4.35 6.93 -6.09
N GLU A 81 5.09 7.97 -6.46
CA GLU A 81 4.83 9.31 -5.96
C GLU A 81 3.56 9.87 -6.59
N GLY A 82 2.67 10.37 -5.75
CA GLY A 82 1.52 11.14 -6.20
C GLY A 82 1.83 12.63 -6.20
N PRO A 83 0.83 13.47 -6.56
CA PRO A 83 1.02 14.91 -6.53
C PRO A 83 1.28 15.40 -5.12
N MET A 84 2.16 16.40 -5.02
CA MET A 84 2.46 17.06 -3.77
C MET A 84 1.49 18.21 -3.55
N LEU A 85 0.81 18.18 -2.41
CA LEU A 85 -0.07 19.26 -2.01
C LEU A 85 0.76 20.33 -1.32
N LYS A 86 0.73 21.56 -1.87
CA LYS A 86 1.45 22.69 -1.30
C LYS A 86 0.44 23.62 -0.64
N ARG A 87 0.70 23.95 0.61
CA ARG A 87 -0.11 24.92 1.35
C ARG A 87 0.79 25.90 2.06
N PHE A 88 0.28 27.11 2.24
CA PHE A 88 1.00 28.16 2.95
C PHE A 88 0.27 28.48 4.26
N ARG A 89 1.04 28.64 5.32
CA ARG A 89 0.52 29.15 6.59
C ARG A 89 1.16 30.50 6.84
N PRO A 90 0.37 31.55 7.13
CA PRO A 90 0.93 32.81 7.59
C PRO A 90 1.59 32.57 8.95
N ARG A 91 2.78 33.14 9.11
CA ARG A 91 3.50 33.11 10.37
C ARG A 91 3.75 34.53 10.86
N ALA A 92 4.15 34.66 12.13
CA ALA A 92 4.49 35.93 12.72
C ALA A 92 5.44 36.71 11.82
N MET A 93 5.33 38.03 11.78
CA MET A 93 6.13 38.95 10.96
C MET A 93 5.85 38.86 9.45
N GLY A 94 4.64 38.44 9.07
CA GLY A 94 4.22 38.42 7.69
C GLY A 94 4.86 37.35 6.81
N ARG A 95 5.63 36.44 7.39
CA ARG A 95 6.22 35.34 6.65
C ARG A 95 5.20 34.22 6.45
N ALA A 96 5.17 33.65 5.25
CA ALA A 96 4.44 32.43 4.96
C ALA A 96 5.42 31.26 4.93
N SER A 97 5.07 30.14 5.57
CA SER A 97 5.84 28.91 5.44
C SER A 97 5.09 27.93 4.57
N ARG A 98 5.84 27.30 3.67
CA ARG A 98 5.31 26.29 2.77
C ARG A 98 5.18 24.95 3.51
N ILE A 99 3.98 24.39 3.49
CA ILE A 99 3.75 23.04 4.00
C ILE A 99 3.60 22.12 2.80
N ARG A 100 4.39 21.06 2.78
CA ARG A 100 4.34 20.06 1.71
C ARG A 100 3.71 18.78 2.26
N HIS A 101 2.64 18.35 1.62
CA HIS A 101 1.99 17.08 1.91
C HIS A 101 2.23 16.14 0.73
N ARG A 102 3.03 15.11 0.97
CA ARG A 102 3.31 14.12 -0.06
C ARG A 102 2.20 13.08 -0.10
N THR A 103 1.89 12.62 -1.29
CA THR A 103 0.94 11.52 -1.49
C THR A 103 1.65 10.37 -2.16
N SER A 104 1.08 9.18 -1.99
CA SER A 104 1.61 7.95 -2.56
C SER A 104 0.51 7.17 -3.26
N HIS A 105 0.88 6.42 -4.27
CA HIS A 105 0.02 5.44 -4.91
C HIS A 105 0.60 4.06 -4.62
N ILE A 106 -0.15 3.24 -3.89
CA ILE A 106 0.28 1.89 -3.53
C ILE A 106 -0.38 0.90 -4.49
N THR A 107 0.40 0.05 -5.12
CA THR A 107 -0.11 -1.00 -6.00
C THR A 107 0.37 -2.35 -5.48
N ILE A 108 -0.57 -3.27 -5.26
CA ILE A 108 -0.26 -4.62 -4.84
C ILE A 108 -0.92 -5.59 -5.80
N VAL A 109 -0.13 -6.53 -6.32
CA VAL A 109 -0.60 -7.62 -7.17
C VAL A 109 -0.36 -8.92 -6.42
N VAL A 110 -1.43 -9.67 -6.20
CA VAL A 110 -1.35 -11.02 -5.62
C VAL A 110 -1.61 -12.05 -6.71
N GLY A 111 -1.00 -13.21 -6.56
CA GLY A 111 -1.15 -14.27 -7.55
C GLY A 111 -0.88 -15.63 -6.95
N THR A 112 -1.31 -16.65 -7.68
CA THR A 112 -1.01 -18.03 -7.35
C THR A 112 0.36 -18.40 -7.89
N SER A 113 1.11 -19.14 -7.12
CA SER A 113 2.41 -19.67 -7.53
C SER A 113 2.24 -20.91 -8.40
#